data_318241cfca25cc36c6710abf24b92842
#
_entry.id   318241cfca25cc36c6710abf24b92842
#
_cell.length_a   1.000
_cell.length_b   1.000
_cell.length_c   1.000
_cell.angle_alpha   90.00
_cell.angle_beta   90.00
_cell.angle_gamma   90.00
#
_symmetry.space_group_name_H-M   'P 1'
#
loop_
_entity.id
_entity.type
_entity.pdbx_description
1 polymer ?
#
loop_
_entity_poly.entity_id
_entity_poly.type
_entity_poly.pdbx_seq_one_letter_code
_entity_poly.pdbx_strand_id
1 'polypeptide(L)'
;MHIEHELTPDDDTATIFIEGLDKDLRIFHVTDSHMAEGDDRDPDALEHVTSVGGRFAERTPGGVPAQEVFRKTLQRGKEQDLDAAAFTGDMIHFPSYRGIEVIAEGMADLAVPTIYTLGNHDWHFPHLPWNNETRAAHYPRFHS
;
A
#
# COMPACT_ATOMS: atom_id res chain seq x y z
N MET A 1 3.08 -2.35 -32.15
CA MET A 1 3.25 -1.71 -30.83
C MET A 1 4.67 -1.98 -30.37
N HIS A 2 5.48 -0.96 -30.25
CA HIS A 2 6.83 -1.05 -29.71
C HIS A 2 6.80 -0.56 -28.27
N ILE A 3 7.43 -1.28 -27.35
CA ILE A 3 7.51 -0.93 -25.92
C ILE A 3 8.98 -0.96 -25.52
N GLU A 4 9.47 0.16 -25.05
CA GLU A 4 10.78 0.29 -24.43
C GLU A 4 10.59 0.76 -22.99
N HIS A 5 11.49 0.42 -22.08
CA HIS A 5 11.47 0.92 -20.73
C HIS A 5 12.87 1.31 -20.25
N GLU A 6 12.94 2.36 -19.46
CA GLU A 6 14.11 2.81 -18.76
C GLU A 6 13.79 2.92 -17.26
N LEU A 7 14.75 2.51 -16.43
CA LEU A 7 14.73 2.76 -14.99
C LEU A 7 15.62 3.96 -14.66
N THR A 8 15.20 4.76 -13.70
CA THR A 8 16.11 5.79 -13.16
C THR A 8 17.25 5.16 -12.38
N PRO A 9 18.39 5.86 -12.19
CA PRO A 9 19.48 5.37 -11.36
C PRO A 9 19.08 5.03 -9.91
N ASP A 10 17.99 5.62 -9.42
CA ASP A 10 17.47 5.41 -8.06
C ASP A 10 16.46 4.24 -7.99
N ASP A 11 16.21 3.57 -9.14
CA ASP A 11 15.27 2.44 -9.28
C ASP A 11 13.83 2.71 -8.79
N ASP A 12 13.42 3.98 -8.71
CA ASP A 12 12.09 4.38 -8.26
C ASP A 12 11.16 4.87 -9.37
N THR A 13 11.69 5.05 -10.58
CA THR A 13 10.92 5.49 -11.75
C THR A 13 11.24 4.63 -12.97
N ALA A 14 10.19 4.08 -13.58
CA ALA A 14 10.27 3.39 -14.86
C ALA A 14 9.55 4.19 -15.93
N THR A 15 10.20 4.45 -17.05
CA THR A 15 9.58 5.06 -18.22
C THR A 15 9.28 3.98 -19.26
N ILE A 16 8.01 3.89 -19.66
CA ILE A 16 7.54 2.93 -20.66
C ILE A 16 7.09 3.70 -21.90
N PHE A 17 7.77 3.50 -23.01
CA PHE A 17 7.41 4.11 -24.29
C PHE A 17 6.41 3.23 -25.03
N ILE A 18 5.22 3.77 -25.29
CA ILE A 18 4.15 3.08 -26.01
C ILE A 18 3.82 3.88 -27.27
N GLU A 19 4.08 3.28 -28.45
CA GLU A 19 3.75 3.89 -29.74
C GLU A 19 2.24 4.16 -29.84
N GLY A 20 1.87 5.39 -30.21
CA GLY A 20 0.49 5.82 -30.41
C GLY A 20 -0.18 6.40 -29.16
N LEU A 21 0.55 6.63 -28.07
CA LEU A 21 0.06 7.48 -27.00
C LEU A 21 0.16 8.96 -27.40
N ASP A 22 -0.94 9.69 -27.24
CA ASP A 22 -1.04 11.11 -27.60
C ASP A 22 -0.43 12.02 -26.53
N LYS A 23 -0.22 11.52 -25.30
CA LYS A 23 0.36 12.26 -24.18
C LYS A 23 1.12 11.34 -23.23
N ASP A 24 2.01 11.92 -22.48
CA ASP A 24 2.64 11.24 -21.34
C ASP A 24 1.62 11.00 -20.23
N LEU A 25 1.71 9.83 -19.61
CA LEU A 25 0.93 9.46 -18.43
C LEU A 25 1.88 9.15 -17.27
N ARG A 26 1.63 9.76 -16.13
CA ARG A 26 2.36 9.48 -14.89
C ARG A 26 1.50 8.72 -13.91
N ILE A 27 1.90 7.49 -13.62
CA ILE A 27 1.20 6.60 -12.69
C ILE A 27 2.06 6.40 -11.45
N PHE A 28 1.51 6.73 -10.29
CA PHE A 28 2.13 6.45 -9.00
C PHE A 28 1.78 5.03 -8.57
N HIS A 29 2.80 4.16 -8.50
CA HIS A 29 2.63 2.75 -8.16
C HIS A 29 3.26 2.45 -6.80
N VAL A 30 2.47 1.89 -5.88
CA VAL A 30 2.91 1.48 -4.54
C VAL A 30 2.48 0.04 -4.30
N THR A 31 3.37 -0.76 -3.73
CA THR A 31 3.10 -2.16 -3.36
C THR A 31 3.87 -2.52 -2.08
N ASP A 32 3.44 -3.54 -1.37
CA ASP A 32 4.18 -4.19 -0.28
C ASP A 32 4.64 -3.26 0.86
N SER A 33 3.87 -2.25 1.20
CA SER A 33 4.22 -1.36 2.32
C SER A 33 4.08 -2.02 3.70
N HIS A 34 3.29 -3.09 3.81
CA HIS A 34 3.11 -3.89 5.02
C HIS A 34 2.93 -3.07 6.30
N MET A 35 2.16 -2.00 6.23
CA MET A 35 1.89 -1.19 7.41
C MET A 35 1.18 -2.02 8.48
N ALA A 36 1.54 -1.80 9.73
CA ALA A 36 0.95 -2.45 10.88
C ALA A 36 0.42 -1.38 11.82
N GLU A 37 -0.80 -0.94 11.59
CA GLU A 37 -1.53 -0.03 12.48
C GLU A 37 -2.77 -0.72 13.05
N GLY A 38 -3.20 -0.33 14.25
CA GLY A 38 -4.40 -0.85 14.90
C GLY A 38 -4.87 0.06 16.02
N ASP A 39 -6.11 -0.14 16.44
CA ASP A 39 -6.74 0.55 17.56
C ASP A 39 -7.64 -0.41 18.35
N ASP A 40 -8.43 0.12 19.28
CA ASP A 40 -9.28 -0.63 20.20
C ASP A 40 -10.46 -1.37 19.51
N ARG A 41 -10.71 -1.12 18.23
CA ARG A 41 -11.70 -1.87 17.43
C ARG A 41 -11.21 -3.27 17.07
N ASP A 42 -9.89 -3.47 17.06
CA ASP A 42 -9.25 -4.76 16.82
C ASP A 42 -8.30 -5.12 17.98
N PRO A 43 -8.81 -5.41 19.18
CA PRO A 43 -7.97 -5.63 20.37
C PRO A 43 -6.97 -6.78 20.20
N ASP A 44 -7.35 -7.84 19.48
CA ASP A 44 -6.48 -8.99 19.18
C ASP A 44 -5.34 -8.63 18.22
N ALA A 45 -5.49 -7.54 17.44
CA ALA A 45 -4.45 -7.07 16.55
C ALA A 45 -3.39 -6.19 17.24
N LEU A 46 -3.70 -5.57 18.38
CA LEU A 46 -2.79 -4.61 19.02
C LEU A 46 -1.46 -5.23 19.44
N GLU A 47 -1.48 -6.47 19.94
CA GLU A 47 -0.25 -7.18 20.29
C GLU A 47 0.60 -7.44 19.03
N HIS A 48 -0.04 -7.81 17.93
CA HIS A 48 0.62 -8.02 16.64
C HIS A 48 1.18 -6.71 16.05
N VAL A 49 0.45 -5.60 16.16
CA VAL A 49 0.92 -4.27 15.72
C VAL A 49 2.27 -3.94 16.33
N THR A 50 2.39 -4.07 17.65
CA THR A 50 3.62 -3.74 18.36
C THR A 50 4.78 -4.65 17.94
N SER A 51 4.53 -5.96 17.87
CA SER A 51 5.59 -6.93 17.55
C SER A 51 6.03 -6.85 16.09
N VAL A 52 5.10 -6.64 15.17
CA VAL A 52 5.39 -6.53 13.71
C VAL A 52 6.02 -5.18 13.40
N GLY A 53 5.48 -4.09 13.96
CA GLY A 53 6.01 -2.74 13.75
C GLY A 53 7.48 -2.63 14.12
N GLY A 54 7.90 -3.22 15.26
CA GLY A 54 9.30 -3.26 15.66
C GLY A 54 10.17 -4.02 14.67
N ARG A 55 9.75 -5.21 14.24
CA ARG A 55 10.51 -6.04 13.28
C ARG A 55 10.66 -5.39 11.91
N PHE A 56 9.65 -4.67 11.43
CA PHE A 56 9.74 -3.95 10.17
C PHE A 56 10.64 -2.72 10.28
N ALA A 57 10.54 -1.97 11.38
CA ALA A 57 11.43 -0.85 11.62
C ALA A 57 12.91 -1.27 11.60
N GLU A 58 13.25 -2.44 12.17
CA GLU A 58 14.64 -2.98 12.12
C GLU A 58 15.15 -3.22 10.69
N ARG A 59 14.26 -3.44 9.72
CA ARG A 59 14.60 -3.72 8.31
C ARG A 59 14.65 -2.48 7.44
N THR A 60 14.10 -1.37 7.90
CA THR A 60 14.13 -0.11 7.15
C THR A 60 15.42 0.67 7.43
N PRO A 61 15.99 1.36 6.45
CA PRO A 61 17.13 2.25 6.69
C PRO A 61 16.80 3.27 7.80
N GLY A 62 17.64 3.32 8.83
CA GLY A 62 17.46 4.23 9.95
C GLY A 62 16.38 3.84 10.97
N GLY A 63 15.84 2.62 10.91
CA GLY A 63 14.84 2.15 11.88
C GLY A 63 13.47 2.82 11.77
N VAL A 64 13.13 3.33 10.59
CA VAL A 64 11.88 4.08 10.37
C VAL A 64 10.68 3.13 10.30
N PRO A 65 9.58 3.37 11.05
CA PRO A 65 8.38 2.56 10.96
C PRO A 65 7.77 2.53 9.54
N ALA A 66 7.21 1.39 9.13
CA ALA A 66 6.63 1.22 7.80
C ALA A 66 5.55 2.26 7.48
N GLN A 67 4.70 2.61 8.45
CA GLN A 67 3.69 3.65 8.30
C GLN A 67 4.26 5.05 8.06
N GLU A 68 5.42 5.36 8.61
CA GLU A 68 6.11 6.63 8.33
C GLU A 68 6.71 6.62 6.94
N VAL A 69 7.29 5.51 6.51
CA VAL A 69 7.78 5.31 5.14
C VAL A 69 6.63 5.50 4.15
N PHE A 70 5.48 4.85 4.41
CA PHE A 70 4.30 4.98 3.56
C PHE A 70 3.81 6.44 3.45
N ARG A 71 3.68 7.16 4.57
CA ARG A 71 3.27 8.58 4.55
C ARG A 71 4.24 9.46 3.76
N LYS A 72 5.55 9.22 3.90
CA LYS A 72 6.58 9.92 3.10
C LYS A 72 6.46 9.59 1.60
N THR A 73 6.17 8.32 1.28
CA THR A 73 5.96 7.88 -0.10
C THR A 73 4.74 8.56 -0.71
N LEU A 74 3.61 8.63 0.02
CA LEU A 74 2.43 9.38 -0.42
C LEU A 74 2.73 10.87 -0.62
N GLN A 75 3.49 11.48 0.29
CA GLN A 75 3.87 12.88 0.18
C GLN A 75 4.70 13.14 -1.10
N ARG A 76 5.63 12.25 -1.44
CA ARG A 76 6.37 12.30 -2.72
C ARG A 76 5.43 12.17 -3.92
N GLY A 77 4.42 11.29 -3.83
CA GLY A 77 3.39 11.17 -4.88
C GLY A 77 2.63 12.48 -5.08
N LYS A 78 2.22 13.13 -4.00
CA LYS A 78 1.49 14.43 -4.04
C LYS A 78 2.31 15.56 -4.68
N GLU A 79 3.62 15.49 -4.63
CA GLU A 79 4.53 16.47 -5.22
C GLU A 79 4.74 16.25 -6.73
N GLN A 80 4.19 15.16 -7.29
CA GLN A 80 4.24 14.84 -8.70
C GLN A 80 2.93 15.26 -9.40
N ASP A 81 3.03 15.56 -10.68
CA ASP A 81 1.87 15.77 -11.55
C ASP A 81 1.37 14.40 -12.04
N LEU A 82 0.50 13.77 -11.24
CA LEU A 82 0.02 12.42 -11.47
C LEU A 82 -1.27 12.39 -12.31
N ASP A 83 -1.38 11.44 -13.22
CA ASP A 83 -2.65 11.11 -13.91
C ASP A 83 -3.45 10.04 -13.17
N ALA A 84 -2.79 9.12 -12.44
CA ALA A 84 -3.44 8.06 -11.69
C ALA A 84 -2.51 7.49 -10.60
N ALA A 85 -3.10 6.72 -9.66
CA ALA A 85 -2.35 5.92 -8.70
C ALA A 85 -2.82 4.47 -8.67
N ALA A 86 -1.90 3.54 -8.39
CA ALA A 86 -2.17 2.12 -8.26
C ALA A 86 -1.51 1.57 -6.98
N PHE A 87 -2.32 1.00 -6.09
CA PHE A 87 -1.90 0.30 -4.89
C PHE A 87 -2.13 -1.19 -5.13
N THR A 88 -1.06 -1.98 -5.24
CA THR A 88 -1.15 -3.34 -5.80
C THR A 88 -0.85 -4.44 -4.79
N GLY A 89 -1.49 -4.34 -3.64
CA GLY A 89 -1.53 -5.38 -2.62
C GLY A 89 -0.45 -5.26 -1.55
N ASP A 90 -0.72 -5.97 -0.45
CA ASP A 90 0.10 -6.02 0.75
C ASP A 90 0.44 -4.63 1.32
N MET A 91 -0.52 -3.71 1.20
CA MET A 91 -0.36 -2.35 1.72
C MET A 91 -0.39 -2.34 3.24
N ILE A 92 -1.20 -3.21 3.85
CA ILE A 92 -1.28 -3.45 5.29
C ILE A 92 -0.83 -4.87 5.62
N HIS A 93 -0.31 -5.07 6.82
CA HIS A 93 0.16 -6.39 7.24
C HIS A 93 -0.97 -7.31 7.72
N PHE A 94 -2.12 -6.74 8.07
CA PHE A 94 -3.38 -7.41 8.42
C PHE A 94 -4.54 -6.42 8.34
N PRO A 95 -5.77 -6.88 8.11
CA PRO A 95 -6.94 -6.04 7.81
C PRO A 95 -7.53 -5.35 9.06
N SER A 96 -6.72 -4.59 9.80
CA SER A 96 -7.22 -3.77 10.90
C SER A 96 -8.05 -2.59 10.36
N TYR A 97 -9.05 -2.15 11.11
CA TYR A 97 -9.83 -0.99 10.74
C TYR A 97 -8.96 0.26 10.57
N ARG A 98 -8.02 0.49 11.49
CA ARG A 98 -7.12 1.65 11.39
C ARG A 98 -6.18 1.57 10.19
N GLY A 99 -5.64 0.38 9.87
CA GLY A 99 -4.80 0.18 8.68
C GLY A 99 -5.55 0.50 7.40
N ILE A 100 -6.79 0.01 7.26
CA ILE A 100 -7.66 0.27 6.10
C ILE A 100 -7.97 1.77 5.96
N GLU A 101 -8.29 2.45 7.07
CA GLU A 101 -8.53 3.90 7.07
C GLU A 101 -7.29 4.69 6.60
N VAL A 102 -6.10 4.33 7.06
CA VAL A 102 -4.85 5.01 6.65
C VAL A 102 -4.62 4.87 5.14
N ILE A 103 -4.92 3.69 4.55
CA ILE A 103 -4.87 3.52 3.10
C ILE A 103 -5.92 4.40 2.41
N ALA A 104 -7.16 4.37 2.87
CA ALA A 104 -8.26 5.14 2.27
C ALA A 104 -7.99 6.66 2.35
N GLU A 105 -7.53 7.15 3.50
CA GLU A 105 -7.11 8.53 3.69
C GLU A 105 -5.99 8.90 2.71
N GLY A 106 -4.95 8.05 2.59
CA GLY A 106 -3.84 8.27 1.69
C GLY A 106 -4.21 8.28 0.21
N MET A 107 -5.11 7.38 -0.20
CA MET A 107 -5.65 7.34 -1.57
C MET A 107 -6.46 8.61 -1.88
N ALA A 108 -7.33 9.02 -0.96
CA ALA A 108 -8.14 10.24 -1.12
C ALA A 108 -7.25 11.50 -1.22
N ASP A 109 -6.20 11.55 -0.44
CA ASP A 109 -5.25 12.66 -0.38
C ASP A 109 -4.46 12.88 -1.69
N LEU A 110 -4.26 11.84 -2.52
CA LEU A 110 -3.61 11.98 -3.83
C LEU A 110 -4.46 12.76 -4.84
N ALA A 111 -5.79 12.79 -4.63
CA ALA A 111 -6.73 13.53 -5.46
C ALA A 111 -6.69 13.18 -6.97
N VAL A 112 -6.29 11.97 -7.33
CA VAL A 112 -6.28 11.43 -8.68
C VAL A 112 -7.06 10.11 -8.74
N PRO A 113 -7.49 9.63 -9.91
CA PRO A 113 -8.06 8.31 -10.05
C PRO A 113 -7.14 7.25 -9.45
N THR A 114 -7.65 6.46 -8.52
CA THR A 114 -6.86 5.48 -7.78
C THR A 114 -7.51 4.11 -7.83
N ILE A 115 -6.69 3.08 -8.04
CA ILE A 115 -7.09 1.67 -7.91
C ILE A 115 -6.39 1.03 -6.73
N TYR A 116 -7.08 0.09 -6.07
CA TYR A 116 -6.52 -0.75 -5.04
C TYR A 116 -6.87 -2.21 -5.30
N THR A 117 -5.86 -3.07 -5.33
CA THR A 117 -6.04 -4.51 -5.36
C THR A 117 -5.52 -5.11 -4.07
N LEU A 118 -6.27 -6.03 -3.48
CA LEU A 118 -5.86 -6.69 -2.24
C LEU A 118 -4.80 -7.75 -2.53
N GLY A 119 -3.70 -7.70 -1.77
CA GLY A 119 -2.75 -8.80 -1.64
C GLY A 119 -3.19 -9.81 -0.57
N ASN A 120 -2.33 -10.75 -0.24
CA ASN A 120 -2.68 -11.78 0.72
C ASN A 120 -2.66 -11.29 2.18
N HIS A 121 -1.83 -10.33 2.53
CA HIS A 121 -1.80 -9.74 3.87
C HIS A 121 -2.99 -8.82 4.13
N ASP A 122 -3.50 -8.16 3.12
CA ASP A 122 -4.59 -7.18 3.27
C ASP A 122 -5.89 -7.77 3.82
N TRP A 123 -6.11 -9.08 3.70
CA TRP A 123 -7.33 -9.74 4.19
C TRP A 123 -7.07 -10.79 5.28
N HIS A 124 -5.84 -10.95 5.77
CA HIS A 124 -5.48 -12.05 6.66
C HIS A 124 -4.86 -11.57 7.98
N PHE A 125 -5.43 -12.00 9.12
CA PHE A 125 -4.78 -11.86 10.42
C PHE A 125 -3.87 -13.07 10.69
N PRO A 126 -2.63 -12.88 11.20
CA PRO A 126 -1.66 -13.94 11.38
C PRO A 126 -2.10 -15.09 12.32
N HIS A 127 -3.02 -14.83 13.23
CA HIS A 127 -3.55 -15.83 14.17
C HIS A 127 -4.73 -16.63 13.63
N LEU A 128 -5.23 -16.31 12.43
CA LEU A 128 -6.36 -16.98 11.80
C LEU A 128 -5.91 -17.93 10.67
N PRO A 129 -6.73 -18.95 10.31
CA PRO A 129 -6.42 -19.84 9.19
C PRO A 129 -6.38 -19.11 7.84
N TRP A 130 -5.45 -19.48 6.99
CA TRP A 130 -5.33 -18.99 5.60
C TRP A 130 -6.30 -19.76 4.70
N ASN A 131 -7.52 -19.28 4.58
CA ASN A 131 -8.56 -19.89 3.73
C ASN A 131 -9.58 -18.88 3.23
N ASN A 132 -10.47 -19.32 2.34
CA ASN A 132 -11.48 -18.46 1.74
C ASN A 132 -12.54 -17.97 2.74
N GLU A 133 -12.78 -18.71 3.82
CA GLU A 133 -13.74 -18.31 4.87
C GLU A 133 -13.21 -17.09 5.63
N THR A 134 -11.95 -17.13 6.06
CA THR A 134 -11.26 -15.98 6.69
C THR A 134 -11.24 -14.78 5.76
N ARG A 135 -10.92 -14.99 4.48
CA ARG A 135 -10.96 -13.92 3.48
C ARG A 135 -12.34 -13.29 3.36
N ALA A 136 -13.38 -14.11 3.24
CA ALA A 136 -14.75 -13.62 3.11
C ALA A 136 -15.21 -12.84 4.35
N ALA A 137 -14.73 -13.21 5.55
CA ALA A 137 -15.06 -12.52 6.80
C ALA A 137 -14.44 -11.10 6.89
N HIS A 138 -13.27 -10.89 6.30
CA HIS A 138 -12.58 -9.60 6.37
C HIS A 138 -12.82 -8.69 5.17
N TYR A 139 -13.17 -9.25 4.02
CA TYR A 139 -13.41 -8.48 2.79
C TYR A 139 -14.41 -7.32 2.97
N PRO A 140 -15.52 -7.45 3.74
CA PRO A 140 -16.44 -6.34 3.96
C PRO A 140 -15.83 -5.10 4.61
N ARG A 141 -14.72 -5.23 5.34
CA ARG A 141 -14.03 -4.09 5.98
C ARG A 141 -13.54 -3.04 4.96
N PHE A 142 -13.30 -3.45 3.71
CA PHE A 142 -12.85 -2.56 2.62
C PHE A 142 -13.99 -1.85 1.89
N HIS A 143 -15.24 -2.10 2.30
CA HIS A 143 -16.43 -1.50 1.71
C HIS A 143 -17.24 -0.65 2.69
N SER A 144 -16.73 -0.46 3.90
CA SER A 144 -17.41 0.32 4.96
C SER A 144 -17.12 1.82 4.86
#